data_85a7090c1c35b018f3df1e57b595f8e2
#
_entry.id   85a7090c1c35b018f3df1e57b595f8e2
#
_cell.length_a   1.000
_cell.length_b   1.000
_cell.length_c   1.000
_cell.angle_alpha   90.00
_cell.angle_beta   90.00
_cell.angle_gamma   90.00
#
_symmetry.space_group_name_H-M   'P 1'
#
loop_
_entity.id
_entity.type
_entity.pdbx_description
1 polymer ?
#
loop_
_entity_poly.entity_id
_entity_poly.type
_entity_poly.pdbx_seq_one_letter_code
_entity_poly.pdbx_strand_id
1 'polypeptide(L)'
;MLQYRTDLAMEAHELLCARSRAQTLSGVDSRTVFRRGCSVTSVRIDTEGASRQLGKPRGRYVTLDLSPLQKNADDVLERASRAVGAELRALLGENVKSVLVAGLGNANMTPDAIGPRSAEHVLVTRHLRQNGAFSAFCSVSVLTPGVLGRTGIEAMETLRGTVRAVQPDAVIAIDALASRSLMRLCSTVQLSDTGIVPGSGVGNHRCPLSRDTLGVPVYAIGVPTVVDAATLTLDVLEEAGKSDIDRHGHNARHRRADPRARPRHRLRHRPCAPAARFFRALRAHGLKMCKISGGIHNLFTTDSNFSQD
;
A
#
# COMPACT_ATOMS: atom_id res chain seq x y z
N MET A 1 27.49 5.77 2.84
CA MET A 1 26.73 4.75 3.56
C MET A 1 25.50 4.41 2.72
N LEU A 2 25.36 3.18 2.22
CA LEU A 2 24.19 2.75 1.47
C LEU A 2 22.97 2.81 2.41
N GLN A 3 21.95 3.55 2.01
CA GLN A 3 20.74 3.76 2.81
C GLN A 3 19.63 2.92 2.20
N TYR A 4 19.05 2.01 2.97
CA TYR A 4 17.85 1.27 2.57
C TYR A 4 16.68 2.23 2.34
N ARG A 5 16.00 2.06 1.22
CA ARG A 5 14.83 2.85 0.86
C ARG A 5 13.58 2.02 0.98
N THR A 6 12.59 2.53 1.68
CA THR A 6 11.27 1.92 1.79
C THR A 6 10.19 2.96 2.08
N ASP A 7 9.02 2.78 1.49
CA ASP A 7 7.83 3.58 1.82
C ASP A 7 7.03 2.94 2.96
N LEU A 8 7.28 1.66 3.29
CA LEU A 8 6.56 0.97 4.34
C LEU A 8 7.08 1.38 5.74
N ALA A 9 6.17 1.90 6.58
CA ALA A 9 6.50 2.32 7.94
C ALA A 9 6.94 1.14 8.82
N MET A 10 6.37 -0.06 8.61
CA MET A 10 6.79 -1.27 9.31
C MET A 10 8.24 -1.65 8.98
N GLU A 11 8.66 -1.55 7.71
CA GLU A 11 10.06 -1.84 7.32
C GLU A 11 11.03 -0.80 7.88
N ALA A 12 10.65 0.48 7.87
CA ALA A 12 11.45 1.53 8.48
C ALA A 12 11.65 1.29 9.98
N HIS A 13 10.59 0.86 10.67
CA HIS A 13 10.64 0.47 12.09
C HIS A 13 11.55 -0.76 12.31
N GLU A 14 11.36 -1.83 11.55
CA GLU A 14 12.18 -3.06 11.60
C GLU A 14 13.68 -2.74 11.41
N LEU A 15 14.01 -1.90 10.43
CA LEU A 15 15.38 -1.48 10.15
C LEU A 15 16.02 -0.70 11.31
N LEU A 16 15.28 0.21 11.93
CA LEU A 16 15.78 0.98 13.05
C LEU A 16 15.97 0.12 14.30
N CYS A 17 15.00 -0.77 14.60
CA CYS A 17 15.12 -1.73 15.68
C CYS A 17 16.35 -2.63 15.50
N ALA A 18 16.58 -3.14 14.30
CA ALA A 18 17.74 -3.97 13.99
C ALA A 18 19.06 -3.21 14.17
N ARG A 19 19.14 -1.94 13.73
CA ARG A 19 20.34 -1.09 13.86
C ARG A 19 20.65 -0.69 15.30
N SER A 20 19.61 -0.35 16.07
CA SER A 20 19.74 0.07 17.47
C SER A 20 19.85 -1.10 18.45
N ARG A 21 19.65 -2.34 17.97
CA ARG A 21 19.49 -3.55 18.79
C ARG A 21 18.41 -3.39 19.86
N ALA A 22 17.41 -2.55 19.59
CA ALA A 22 16.30 -2.28 20.48
C ALA A 22 15.04 -3.01 19.97
N GLN A 23 14.24 -3.52 20.89
CA GLN A 23 12.95 -4.13 20.54
C GLN A 23 11.86 -3.08 20.31
N THR A 24 12.01 -1.90 20.89
CA THR A 24 11.05 -0.80 20.80
C THR A 24 11.78 0.52 20.58
N LEU A 25 11.12 1.44 19.88
CA LEU A 25 11.60 2.81 19.67
C LEU A 25 10.73 3.78 20.49
N SER A 26 11.38 4.70 21.18
CA SER A 26 10.66 5.74 21.94
C SER A 26 9.78 6.58 21.02
N GLY A 27 8.50 6.71 21.36
CA GLY A 27 7.52 7.47 20.56
C GLY A 27 7.00 6.72 19.33
N VAL A 28 7.23 5.39 19.26
CA VAL A 28 6.64 4.50 18.26
C VAL A 28 5.96 3.34 18.96
N ASP A 29 4.67 3.15 18.66
CA ASP A 29 3.92 1.95 19.05
C ASP A 29 3.75 1.06 17.82
N SER A 30 4.27 -0.17 17.88
CA SER A 30 4.17 -1.14 16.79
C SER A 30 3.57 -2.43 17.29
N ARG A 31 2.47 -2.84 16.66
CA ARG A 31 1.72 -4.03 17.03
C ARG A 31 1.29 -4.81 15.80
N THR A 32 1.53 -6.12 15.82
CA THR A 32 1.06 -7.05 14.78
C THR A 32 -0.02 -7.97 15.34
N VAL A 33 -1.11 -8.12 14.61
CA VAL A 33 -2.22 -9.03 14.93
C VAL A 33 -2.62 -9.80 13.68
N PHE A 34 -3.08 -11.03 13.84
CA PHE A 34 -3.66 -11.80 12.75
C PHE A 34 -5.19 -11.67 12.81
N ARG A 35 -5.78 -11.11 11.76
CA ARG A 35 -7.23 -10.95 11.67
C ARG A 35 -7.70 -10.96 10.21
N ARG A 36 -8.93 -11.39 9.97
CA ARG A 36 -9.54 -11.52 8.63
C ARG A 36 -8.68 -12.30 7.63
N GLY A 37 -7.89 -13.27 8.14
CA GLY A 37 -7.03 -14.14 7.33
C GLY A 37 -5.73 -13.50 6.85
N CYS A 38 -5.36 -12.33 7.34
CA CYS A 38 -4.10 -11.67 7.03
C CYS A 38 -3.40 -11.15 8.30
N SER A 39 -2.09 -10.92 8.19
CA SER A 39 -1.32 -10.26 9.22
C SER A 39 -1.48 -8.74 9.08
N VAL A 40 -1.85 -8.06 10.16
CA VAL A 40 -2.07 -6.62 10.20
C VAL A 40 -1.09 -6.01 11.19
N THR A 41 -0.14 -5.24 10.67
CA THR A 41 0.84 -4.50 11.49
C THR A 41 0.46 -3.04 11.54
N SER A 42 0.20 -2.55 12.74
CA SER A 42 -0.06 -1.13 13.01
C SER A 42 1.21 -0.49 13.58
N VAL A 43 1.67 0.58 12.97
CA VAL A 43 2.76 1.43 13.45
C VAL A 43 2.20 2.82 13.70
N ARG A 44 2.26 3.29 14.94
CA ARG A 44 1.86 4.64 15.33
C ARG A 44 3.09 5.44 15.73
N ILE A 45 3.26 6.59 15.11
CA ILE A 45 4.35 7.53 15.36
C ILE A 45 3.79 8.72 16.13
N ASP A 46 4.16 8.85 17.40
CA ASP A 46 3.57 9.83 18.30
C ASP A 46 4.43 11.09 18.46
N THR A 47 5.76 10.97 18.33
CA THR A 47 6.69 12.07 18.60
C THR A 47 7.42 12.56 17.36
N GLU A 48 7.81 13.83 17.37
CA GLU A 48 8.62 14.43 16.29
C GLU A 48 10.02 13.81 16.19
N GLY A 49 10.58 13.38 17.32
CA GLY A 49 11.85 12.66 17.36
C GLY A 49 11.76 11.33 16.61
N ALA A 50 10.71 10.55 16.86
CA ALA A 50 10.45 9.30 16.17
C ALA A 50 10.16 9.53 14.67
N SER A 51 9.40 10.56 14.34
CA SER A 51 9.10 10.96 12.96
C SER A 51 10.38 11.21 12.16
N ARG A 52 11.32 11.97 12.73
CA ARG A 52 12.62 12.25 12.09
C ARG A 52 13.49 10.99 11.95
N GLN A 53 13.51 10.12 12.96
CA GLN A 53 14.27 8.88 12.92
C GLN A 53 13.75 7.90 11.86
N LEU A 54 12.41 7.76 11.76
CA LEU A 54 11.76 6.89 10.79
C LEU A 54 11.71 7.49 9.38
N GLY A 55 11.87 8.80 9.24
CA GLY A 55 11.66 9.51 7.99
C GLY A 55 10.19 9.46 7.54
N LYS A 56 9.25 9.35 8.48
CA LYS A 56 7.81 9.25 8.23
C LYS A 56 7.05 10.25 9.09
N PRO A 57 6.01 10.92 8.57
CA PRO A 57 5.16 11.81 9.36
C PRO A 57 4.53 11.13 10.60
N ARG A 58 4.22 11.93 11.60
CA ARG A 58 3.45 11.47 12.78
C ARG A 58 2.05 11.06 12.35
N GLY A 59 1.58 9.93 12.90
CA GLY A 59 0.26 9.38 12.62
C GLY A 59 0.27 7.84 12.61
N ARG A 60 -0.75 7.26 11.99
CA ARG A 60 -0.97 5.82 11.96
C ARG A 60 -0.69 5.25 10.59
N TYR A 61 0.01 4.14 10.58
CA TYR A 61 0.31 3.31 9.41
C TYR A 61 -0.17 1.90 9.68
N VAL A 62 -1.03 1.38 8.84
CA VAL A 62 -1.59 0.03 8.98
C VAL A 62 -1.18 -0.77 7.74
N THR A 63 -0.34 -1.76 7.92
CA THR A 63 0.16 -2.62 6.85
C THR A 63 -0.50 -3.99 6.93
N LEU A 64 -1.17 -4.39 5.86
CA LEU A 64 -1.79 -5.70 5.71
C LEU A 64 -0.90 -6.58 4.82
N ASP A 65 -0.46 -7.73 5.32
CA ASP A 65 0.14 -8.78 4.51
C ASP A 65 -0.96 -9.73 4.03
N LEU A 66 -1.23 -9.68 2.73
CA LEU A 66 -2.27 -10.46 2.06
C LEU A 66 -1.76 -11.81 1.55
N SER A 67 -0.48 -12.12 1.71
CA SER A 67 0.12 -13.38 1.23
C SER A 67 -0.54 -14.64 1.81
N PRO A 68 -1.02 -14.67 3.08
CA PRO A 68 -1.72 -15.84 3.60
C PRO A 68 -3.05 -16.11 2.87
N LEU A 69 -3.72 -15.08 2.35
CA LEU A 69 -4.97 -15.23 1.61
C LEU A 69 -4.74 -15.87 0.23
N GLN A 70 -3.57 -15.68 -0.37
CA GLN A 70 -3.25 -16.17 -1.72
C GLN A 70 -3.18 -17.70 -1.82
N LYS A 71 -3.15 -18.41 -0.69
CA LYS A 71 -3.09 -19.89 -0.64
C LYS A 71 -4.43 -20.56 -0.97
N ASN A 72 -5.55 -19.84 -0.85
CA ASN A 72 -6.91 -20.34 -1.14
C ASN A 72 -7.48 -19.53 -2.32
N ALA A 73 -7.58 -20.13 -3.51
CA ALA A 73 -7.72 -19.43 -4.77
C ALA A 73 -9.09 -18.77 -5.04
N ASP A 74 -10.19 -19.29 -4.49
CA ASP A 74 -11.53 -18.96 -5.01
C ASP A 74 -12.14 -17.68 -4.44
N ASP A 75 -11.72 -17.23 -3.25
CA ASP A 75 -12.29 -16.04 -2.58
C ASP A 75 -11.25 -14.99 -2.13
N VAL A 76 -10.01 -15.13 -2.59
CA VAL A 76 -8.86 -14.28 -2.17
C VAL A 76 -9.16 -12.80 -2.30
N LEU A 77 -9.76 -12.41 -3.42
CA LEU A 77 -10.01 -11.01 -3.72
C LEU A 77 -11.04 -10.42 -2.77
N GLU A 78 -12.14 -11.13 -2.56
CA GLU A 78 -13.21 -10.68 -1.68
C GLU A 78 -12.71 -10.53 -0.25
N ARG A 79 -11.98 -11.53 0.25
CA ARG A 79 -11.39 -11.51 1.60
C ARG A 79 -10.37 -10.39 1.76
N ALA A 80 -9.49 -10.20 0.77
CA ALA A 80 -8.53 -9.11 0.76
C ALA A 80 -9.24 -7.73 0.75
N SER A 81 -10.25 -7.56 -0.10
CA SER A 81 -11.05 -6.34 -0.18
C SER A 81 -11.77 -6.03 1.13
N ARG A 82 -12.39 -7.05 1.75
CA ARG A 82 -13.03 -6.91 3.07
C ARG A 82 -12.02 -6.54 4.17
N ALA A 83 -10.82 -7.15 4.16
CA ALA A 83 -9.79 -6.86 5.14
C ALA A 83 -9.29 -5.41 5.00
N VAL A 84 -8.91 -4.99 3.79
CA VAL A 84 -8.44 -3.62 3.50
C VAL A 84 -9.54 -2.61 3.79
N GLY A 85 -10.78 -2.86 3.34
CA GLY A 85 -11.91 -1.96 3.55
C GLY A 85 -12.25 -1.76 5.03
N ALA A 86 -12.13 -2.81 5.86
CA ALA A 86 -12.38 -2.71 7.30
C ALA A 86 -11.31 -1.85 8.01
N GLU A 87 -10.02 -2.01 7.63
CA GLU A 87 -8.94 -1.19 8.20
C GLU A 87 -9.03 0.26 7.73
N LEU A 88 -9.34 0.49 6.45
CA LEU A 88 -9.54 1.83 5.92
C LEU A 88 -10.70 2.54 6.62
N ARG A 89 -11.82 1.85 6.87
CA ARG A 89 -12.94 2.40 7.63
C ARG A 89 -12.55 2.78 9.05
N ALA A 90 -11.82 1.90 9.74
CA ALA A 90 -11.33 2.18 11.08
C ALA A 90 -10.39 3.40 11.13
N LEU A 91 -9.70 3.68 10.02
CA LEU A 91 -8.81 4.82 9.87
C LEU A 91 -9.58 6.11 9.57
N LEU A 92 -10.56 6.05 8.65
CA LEU A 92 -11.41 7.19 8.24
C LEU A 92 -12.34 7.68 9.35
N GLY A 93 -12.84 6.77 10.19
CA GLY A 93 -13.89 7.08 11.17
C GLY A 93 -15.29 7.21 10.52
N GLU A 94 -16.29 7.59 11.34
CA GLU A 94 -17.70 7.58 10.93
C GLU A 94 -18.20 8.91 10.33
N ASN A 95 -17.43 9.98 10.48
CA ASN A 95 -17.89 11.35 10.14
C ASN A 95 -17.67 11.74 8.67
N VAL A 96 -16.99 10.91 7.88
CA VAL A 96 -16.68 11.20 6.47
C VAL A 96 -17.88 10.84 5.60
N LYS A 97 -18.52 11.84 4.99
CA LYS A 97 -19.71 11.70 4.12
C LYS A 97 -19.41 11.96 2.65
N SER A 98 -18.29 12.61 2.37
CA SER A 98 -17.84 12.91 1.01
C SER A 98 -16.35 12.65 0.86
N VAL A 99 -15.95 12.00 -0.22
CA VAL A 99 -14.54 11.70 -0.50
C VAL A 99 -14.16 12.03 -1.94
N LEU A 100 -12.92 12.49 -2.10
CA LEU A 100 -12.24 12.56 -3.38
C LEU A 100 -11.20 11.44 -3.42
N VAL A 101 -11.36 10.47 -4.31
CA VAL A 101 -10.36 9.42 -4.55
C VAL A 101 -9.38 9.92 -5.61
N ALA A 102 -8.10 9.93 -5.27
CA ALA A 102 -7.02 10.37 -6.15
C ALA A 102 -6.16 9.15 -6.54
N GLY A 103 -6.22 8.75 -7.81
CA GLY A 103 -5.34 7.71 -8.36
C GLY A 103 -4.05 8.32 -8.87
N LEU A 104 -2.95 8.16 -8.11
CA LEU A 104 -1.64 8.72 -8.42
C LEU A 104 -0.82 7.77 -9.30
N GLY A 105 0.08 8.34 -10.10
CA GLY A 105 1.00 7.60 -10.94
C GLY A 105 0.66 7.65 -12.43
N ASN A 106 1.37 6.82 -13.20
CA ASN A 106 1.29 6.76 -14.67
C ASN A 106 0.61 5.46 -15.12
N ALA A 107 -0.60 5.56 -15.65
CA ALA A 107 -1.36 4.42 -16.17
C ALA A 107 -0.64 3.59 -17.23
N ASN A 108 0.34 4.17 -17.94
CA ASN A 108 1.11 3.52 -19.01
C ASN A 108 2.39 2.85 -18.50
N MET A 109 2.74 3.00 -17.23
CA MET A 109 3.88 2.33 -16.60
C MET A 109 3.38 1.28 -15.60
N THR A 110 3.57 0.01 -15.91
CA THR A 110 3.05 -1.10 -15.09
C THR A 110 3.33 -0.96 -13.59
N PRO A 111 4.55 -0.66 -13.11
CA PRO A 111 4.81 -0.51 -11.69
C PRO A 111 4.19 0.74 -11.07
N ASP A 112 3.79 1.73 -11.86
CA ASP A 112 3.24 3.02 -11.41
C ASP A 112 1.74 3.17 -11.74
N ALA A 113 1.12 2.13 -12.30
CA ALA A 113 -0.25 2.19 -12.80
C ALA A 113 -1.33 1.88 -11.75
N ILE A 114 -0.94 1.54 -10.52
CA ILE A 114 -1.89 1.05 -9.51
C ILE A 114 -2.94 2.09 -9.16
N GLY A 115 -2.53 3.33 -8.92
CA GLY A 115 -3.45 4.41 -8.56
C GLY A 115 -4.47 4.69 -9.65
N PRO A 116 -4.07 5.04 -10.89
CA PRO A 116 -5.01 5.30 -11.98
C PRO A 116 -5.93 4.12 -12.28
N ARG A 117 -5.39 2.89 -12.30
CA ARG A 117 -6.20 1.71 -12.58
C ARG A 117 -7.17 1.36 -11.45
N SER A 118 -6.82 1.60 -10.19
CA SER A 118 -7.75 1.46 -9.08
C SER A 118 -8.87 2.49 -9.16
N ALA A 119 -8.55 3.72 -9.56
CA ALA A 119 -9.51 4.79 -9.72
C ALA A 119 -10.61 4.47 -10.77
N GLU A 120 -10.26 3.75 -11.84
CA GLU A 120 -11.22 3.30 -12.88
C GLU A 120 -12.31 2.37 -12.32
N HIS A 121 -12.09 1.75 -11.15
CA HIS A 121 -13.01 0.80 -10.53
C HIS A 121 -13.81 1.39 -9.38
N VAL A 122 -13.57 2.64 -9.02
CA VAL A 122 -14.31 3.31 -7.95
C VAL A 122 -15.70 3.73 -8.45
N LEU A 123 -16.73 3.34 -7.71
CA LEU A 123 -18.10 3.78 -8.01
C LEU A 123 -18.26 5.27 -7.65
N VAL A 124 -18.42 6.11 -8.66
CA VAL A 124 -18.65 7.54 -8.51
C VAL A 124 -20.13 7.81 -8.21
N THR A 125 -20.41 8.46 -7.08
CA THR A 125 -21.78 8.72 -6.61
C THR A 125 -22.12 10.20 -6.44
N ARG A 126 -21.11 11.09 -6.50
CA ARG A 126 -21.32 12.53 -6.23
C ARG A 126 -22.43 13.14 -7.11
N HIS A 127 -22.43 12.86 -8.39
CA HIS A 127 -23.44 13.36 -9.36
C HIS A 127 -24.82 12.73 -9.18
N LEU A 128 -24.92 11.58 -8.51
CA LEU A 128 -26.17 10.85 -8.31
C LEU A 128 -26.92 11.30 -7.05
N ARG A 129 -26.28 12.06 -6.16
CA ARG A 129 -26.87 12.44 -4.85
C ARG A 129 -28.13 13.30 -4.94
N GLN A 130 -28.33 14.00 -6.04
CA GLN A 130 -29.55 14.77 -6.29
C GLN A 130 -30.77 13.84 -6.54
N ASN A 131 -30.53 12.59 -6.89
CA ASN A 131 -31.59 11.58 -7.00
C ASN A 131 -31.82 10.96 -5.61
N GLY A 132 -33.05 10.99 -5.10
CA GLY A 132 -33.42 10.51 -3.77
C GLY A 132 -33.00 9.07 -3.47
N ALA A 133 -32.95 8.19 -4.48
CA ALA A 133 -32.48 6.80 -4.34
C ALA A 133 -31.01 6.70 -3.91
N PHE A 134 -30.18 7.71 -4.18
CA PHE A 134 -28.75 7.74 -3.86
C PHE A 134 -28.40 8.70 -2.72
N SER A 135 -29.36 9.34 -2.09
CA SER A 135 -29.15 10.32 -1.02
C SER A 135 -28.41 9.75 0.21
N ALA A 136 -28.61 8.45 0.48
CA ALA A 136 -27.97 7.74 1.59
C ALA A 136 -26.52 7.28 1.31
N PHE A 137 -26.04 7.41 0.08
CA PHE A 137 -24.66 7.02 -0.25
C PHE A 137 -23.68 8.12 0.11
N CYS A 138 -22.44 7.72 0.43
CA CYS A 138 -21.32 8.64 0.50
C CYS A 138 -21.12 9.33 -0.86
N SER A 139 -20.84 10.63 -0.85
CA SER A 139 -20.51 11.37 -2.07
C SER A 139 -19.08 11.04 -2.50
N VAL A 140 -18.93 10.30 -3.57
CA VAL A 140 -17.62 9.88 -4.10
C VAL A 140 -17.36 10.54 -5.44
N SER A 141 -16.22 11.21 -5.54
CA SER A 141 -15.62 11.70 -6.78
C SER A 141 -14.24 11.09 -6.98
N VAL A 142 -13.79 11.03 -8.22
CA VAL A 142 -12.52 10.41 -8.61
C VAL A 142 -11.73 11.37 -9.48
N LEU A 143 -10.41 11.39 -9.29
CA LEU A 143 -9.48 12.14 -10.13
C LEU A 143 -8.20 11.33 -10.32
N THR A 144 -7.70 11.29 -11.55
CA THR A 144 -6.37 10.80 -11.90
C THR A 144 -5.54 11.95 -12.45
N PRO A 145 -4.73 12.64 -11.61
CA PRO A 145 -4.06 13.88 -12.01
C PRO A 145 -2.95 13.65 -13.05
N GLY A 146 -2.52 12.40 -13.22
CA GLY A 146 -1.36 12.07 -14.04
C GLY A 146 -0.04 12.38 -13.31
N VAL A 147 1.06 12.38 -14.06
CA VAL A 147 2.40 12.65 -13.55
C VAL A 147 2.99 13.91 -14.16
N LEU A 148 3.80 14.64 -13.38
CA LEU A 148 4.43 15.90 -13.77
C LEU A 148 5.11 15.82 -15.15
N GLY A 149 5.83 14.74 -15.46
CA GLY A 149 6.52 14.58 -16.74
C GLY A 149 5.61 14.48 -17.97
N ARG A 150 4.30 14.30 -17.79
CA ARG A 150 3.29 14.26 -18.86
C ARG A 150 2.41 15.49 -18.90
N THR A 151 2.11 16.06 -17.76
CA THR A 151 1.15 17.16 -17.61
C THR A 151 1.81 18.52 -17.46
N GLY A 152 3.06 18.57 -17.00
CA GLY A 152 3.74 19.79 -16.58
C GLY A 152 3.19 20.39 -15.27
N ILE A 153 2.26 19.67 -14.60
CA ILE A 153 1.56 20.14 -13.39
C ILE A 153 1.78 19.12 -12.28
N GLU A 154 2.10 19.59 -11.07
CA GLU A 154 2.18 18.73 -9.90
C GLU A 154 0.81 18.17 -9.54
N ALA A 155 0.75 16.89 -9.14
CA ALA A 155 -0.49 16.25 -8.71
C ALA A 155 -1.16 17.01 -7.56
N MET A 156 -0.34 17.59 -6.66
CA MET A 156 -0.81 18.41 -5.55
C MET A 156 -1.57 19.66 -6.03
N GLU A 157 -1.10 20.34 -7.07
CA GLU A 157 -1.74 21.52 -7.61
C GLU A 157 -3.12 21.19 -8.20
N THR A 158 -3.18 20.14 -9.00
CA THR A 158 -4.44 19.64 -9.59
C THR A 158 -5.43 19.23 -8.50
N LEU A 159 -4.97 18.48 -7.49
CA LEU A 159 -5.80 18.03 -6.39
C LEU A 159 -6.28 19.18 -5.53
N ARG A 160 -5.43 20.16 -5.24
CA ARG A 160 -5.80 21.35 -4.46
C ARG A 160 -6.89 22.16 -5.15
N GLY A 161 -6.80 22.33 -6.46
CA GLY A 161 -7.85 22.97 -7.26
C GLY A 161 -9.17 22.20 -7.18
N THR A 162 -9.10 20.86 -7.33
CA THR A 162 -10.27 19.99 -7.26
C THR A 162 -10.89 19.96 -5.86
N VAL A 163 -10.09 19.89 -4.79
CA VAL A 163 -10.58 19.93 -3.40
C VAL A 163 -11.34 21.22 -3.13
N ARG A 164 -10.86 22.38 -3.61
CA ARG A 164 -11.57 23.65 -3.50
C ARG A 164 -12.93 23.67 -4.20
N ALA A 165 -13.02 23.01 -5.36
CA ALA A 165 -14.25 22.95 -6.14
C ALA A 165 -15.25 21.90 -5.62
N VAL A 166 -14.76 20.75 -5.16
CA VAL A 166 -15.56 19.59 -4.75
C VAL A 166 -15.94 19.67 -3.28
N GLN A 167 -15.06 20.25 -2.44
CA GLN A 167 -15.18 20.36 -0.98
C GLN A 167 -15.46 19.01 -0.30
N PRO A 168 -14.58 18.00 -0.51
CA PRO A 168 -14.75 16.69 0.14
C PRO A 168 -14.36 16.77 1.61
N ASP A 169 -14.94 15.90 2.46
CA ASP A 169 -14.54 15.75 3.87
C ASP A 169 -13.14 15.15 3.99
N ALA A 170 -12.73 14.34 3.00
CA ALA A 170 -11.42 13.71 2.96
C ALA A 170 -10.96 13.40 1.54
N VAL A 171 -9.64 13.28 1.35
CA VAL A 171 -9.01 12.71 0.15
C VAL A 171 -8.50 11.32 0.47
N ILE A 172 -8.71 10.35 -0.43
CA ILE A 172 -8.09 9.04 -0.40
C ILE A 172 -7.13 8.96 -1.58
N ALA A 173 -5.83 9.00 -1.32
CA ALA A 173 -4.79 8.90 -2.33
C ALA A 173 -4.36 7.43 -2.50
N ILE A 174 -4.36 6.92 -3.74
CA ILE A 174 -3.93 5.57 -4.08
C ILE A 174 -2.65 5.68 -4.90
N ASP A 175 -1.57 5.02 -4.46
CA ASP A 175 -0.25 5.13 -5.11
C ASP A 175 0.54 3.82 -5.07
N ALA A 176 1.53 3.72 -5.93
CA ALA A 176 2.55 2.71 -5.92
C ALA A 176 3.62 3.05 -4.88
N LEU A 177 4.04 2.06 -4.10
CA LEU A 177 5.09 2.23 -3.10
C LEU A 177 6.35 1.44 -3.46
N ALA A 178 7.46 1.83 -2.86
CA ALA A 178 8.67 1.02 -2.82
C ALA A 178 8.72 0.22 -1.51
N SER A 179 9.05 -1.06 -1.60
CA SER A 179 9.41 -1.89 -0.45
C SER A 179 10.88 -2.24 -0.46
N ARG A 180 11.42 -2.59 0.71
CA ARG A 180 12.73 -3.21 0.82
C ARG A 180 12.67 -4.68 0.40
N SER A 181 11.67 -5.40 0.88
CA SER A 181 11.57 -6.84 0.71
C SER A 181 10.80 -7.22 -0.57
N LEU A 182 11.40 -8.10 -1.39
CA LEU A 182 10.74 -8.71 -2.55
C LEU A 182 9.48 -9.49 -2.17
N MET A 183 9.44 -10.07 -0.96
CA MET A 183 8.31 -10.86 -0.48
C MET A 183 7.05 -10.00 -0.26
N ARG A 184 7.22 -8.70 -0.11
CA ARG A 184 6.11 -7.75 0.11
C ARG A 184 5.58 -7.15 -1.18
N LEU A 185 6.26 -7.37 -2.32
CA LEU A 185 5.80 -6.87 -3.61
C LEU A 185 4.43 -7.45 -3.95
N CYS A 186 3.49 -6.56 -4.29
CA CYS A 186 2.14 -6.91 -4.75
C CYS A 186 1.35 -7.86 -3.81
N SER A 187 1.84 -8.08 -2.58
CA SER A 187 1.21 -8.91 -1.56
C SER A 187 0.85 -8.14 -0.29
N THR A 188 1.23 -6.87 -0.23
CA THR A 188 1.09 -6.01 0.94
C THR A 188 0.33 -4.75 0.56
N VAL A 189 -0.50 -4.26 1.46
CA VAL A 189 -1.18 -2.96 1.35
C VAL A 189 -0.88 -2.15 2.60
N GLN A 190 -0.41 -0.92 2.44
CA GLN A 190 -0.26 0.03 3.55
C GLN A 190 -1.32 1.12 3.47
N LEU A 191 -1.99 1.36 4.58
CA LEU A 191 -2.90 2.47 4.80
C LEU A 191 -2.26 3.47 5.75
N SER A 192 -2.50 4.78 5.56
CA SER A 192 -2.08 5.80 6.51
C SER A 192 -3.06 6.96 6.61
N ASP A 193 -3.05 7.67 7.76
CA ASP A 193 -3.79 8.92 7.98
C ASP A 193 -2.91 10.17 7.86
N THR A 194 -1.68 10.01 7.38
CA THR A 194 -0.68 11.07 7.25
C THR A 194 -0.58 11.65 5.85
N GLY A 195 -1.35 11.10 4.91
CA GLY A 195 -1.16 11.39 3.49
C GLY A 195 0.00 10.61 2.87
N ILE A 196 0.53 11.12 1.76
CA ILE A 196 1.58 10.48 0.98
C ILE A 196 2.51 11.51 0.32
N VAL A 197 3.77 11.12 0.15
CA VAL A 197 4.74 11.87 -0.66
C VAL A 197 5.01 11.04 -1.92
N PRO A 198 4.39 11.38 -3.07
CA PRO A 198 4.56 10.59 -4.28
C PRO A 198 6.03 10.49 -4.69
N GLY A 199 6.47 9.30 -5.10
CA GLY A 199 7.85 9.05 -5.55
C GLY A 199 8.92 9.04 -4.46
N SER A 200 8.58 9.10 -3.18
CA SER A 200 9.54 9.11 -2.07
C SER A 200 10.42 7.86 -2.05
N GLY A 201 9.85 6.71 -2.29
CA GLY A 201 10.55 5.43 -2.26
C GLY A 201 11.57 5.22 -3.38
N VAL A 202 11.46 5.97 -4.48
CA VAL A 202 12.41 5.93 -5.61
C VAL A 202 13.31 7.18 -5.68
N GLY A 203 13.28 8.01 -4.63
CA GLY A 203 14.11 9.22 -4.54
C GLY A 203 13.64 10.39 -5.42
N ASN A 204 12.43 10.31 -5.97
CA ASN A 204 11.81 11.35 -6.78
C ASN A 204 10.73 12.05 -5.94
N HIS A 205 11.16 12.79 -4.91
CA HIS A 205 10.27 13.47 -4.00
C HIS A 205 9.45 14.54 -4.72
N ARG A 206 8.12 14.38 -4.68
CA ARG A 206 7.13 15.35 -5.15
C ARG A 206 6.53 16.13 -3.99
N CYS A 207 5.69 17.11 -4.30
CA CYS A 207 4.95 17.83 -3.26
C CYS A 207 4.09 16.84 -2.46
N PRO A 208 4.17 16.87 -1.12
CA PRO A 208 3.39 15.98 -0.28
C PRO A 208 1.89 16.25 -0.43
N LEU A 209 1.11 15.19 -0.40
CA LEU A 209 -0.34 15.23 -0.30
C LEU A 209 -0.72 14.95 1.15
N SER A 210 -0.99 15.99 1.89
CA SER A 210 -1.30 15.94 3.32
C SER A 210 -2.41 16.92 3.65
N ARG A 211 -2.87 16.90 4.91
CA ARG A 211 -3.83 17.89 5.40
C ARG A 211 -3.30 19.33 5.26
N ASP A 212 -2.01 19.52 5.47
CA ASP A 212 -1.40 20.86 5.40
C ASP A 212 -1.38 21.42 3.98
N THR A 213 -1.22 20.55 2.97
CA THR A 213 -1.15 20.98 1.56
C THR A 213 -2.51 21.08 0.89
N LEU A 214 -3.48 20.23 1.27
CA LEU A 214 -4.80 20.17 0.64
C LEU A 214 -5.93 20.82 1.48
N GLY A 215 -5.69 21.10 2.77
CA GLY A 215 -6.67 21.71 3.68
C GLY A 215 -7.72 20.73 4.23
N VAL A 216 -7.70 19.48 3.80
CA VAL A 216 -8.59 18.40 4.26
C VAL A 216 -7.77 17.16 4.64
N PRO A 217 -8.28 16.28 5.52
CA PRO A 217 -7.62 15.02 5.83
C PRO A 217 -7.27 14.23 4.57
N VAL A 218 -6.05 13.68 4.53
CA VAL A 218 -5.59 12.84 3.42
C VAL A 218 -5.22 11.47 3.96
N TYR A 219 -5.88 10.45 3.46
CA TYR A 219 -5.60 9.06 3.74
C TYR A 219 -4.91 8.44 2.53
N ALA A 220 -3.91 7.61 2.76
CA ALA A 220 -3.21 6.94 1.67
C ALA A 220 -3.48 5.44 1.68
N ILE A 221 -3.59 4.89 0.47
CA ILE A 221 -3.58 3.46 0.18
C ILE A 221 -2.39 3.21 -0.73
N GLY A 222 -1.40 2.50 -0.24
CA GLY A 222 -0.19 2.22 -1.00
C GLY A 222 0.06 0.74 -1.17
N VAL A 223 0.50 0.34 -2.37
CA VAL A 223 0.87 -1.05 -2.66
C VAL A 223 2.30 -1.07 -3.17
N PRO A 224 3.19 -1.86 -2.55
CA PRO A 224 4.55 -2.03 -3.06
C PRO A 224 4.56 -2.70 -4.42
N THR A 225 5.10 -2.01 -5.41
CA THR A 225 5.23 -2.49 -6.80
C THR A 225 6.68 -2.51 -7.27
N VAL A 226 7.57 -1.84 -6.54
CA VAL A 226 9.00 -1.74 -6.85
C VAL A 226 9.86 -2.03 -5.63
N VAL A 227 11.07 -2.53 -5.88
CA VAL A 227 12.17 -2.62 -4.90
C VAL A 227 13.36 -1.87 -5.47
N ASP A 228 14.03 -1.09 -4.62
CA ASP A 228 15.26 -0.40 -5.00
C ASP A 228 16.39 -1.39 -5.29
N ALA A 229 17.05 -1.26 -6.43
CA ALA A 229 18.08 -2.21 -6.87
C ALA A 229 19.26 -2.29 -5.92
N ALA A 230 19.67 -1.18 -5.28
CA ALA A 230 20.74 -1.17 -4.30
C ALA A 230 20.32 -1.95 -3.03
N THR A 231 19.09 -1.80 -2.60
CA THR A 231 18.50 -2.55 -1.49
C THR A 231 18.48 -4.06 -1.78
N LEU A 232 18.06 -4.45 -2.98
CA LEU A 232 18.05 -5.85 -3.41
C LEU A 232 19.47 -6.44 -3.42
N THR A 233 20.45 -5.70 -3.92
CA THR A 233 21.85 -6.14 -3.95
C THR A 233 22.38 -6.36 -2.54
N LEU A 234 22.06 -5.47 -1.59
CA LEU A 234 22.50 -5.62 -0.20
C LEU A 234 21.89 -6.86 0.46
N ASP A 235 20.59 -7.12 0.26
CA ASP A 235 19.94 -8.30 0.80
C ASP A 235 20.56 -9.60 0.25
N VAL A 236 20.87 -9.65 -1.05
CA VAL A 236 21.56 -10.80 -1.67
C VAL A 236 22.97 -11.00 -1.10
N LEU A 237 23.71 -9.92 -0.89
CA LEU A 237 25.07 -10.00 -0.29
C LEU A 237 25.03 -10.43 1.17
N GLU A 238 24.04 -9.96 1.94
CA GLU A 238 23.85 -10.39 3.34
C GLU A 238 23.50 -11.89 3.43
N GLU A 239 22.64 -12.39 2.53
CA GLU A 239 22.31 -13.82 2.47
C GLU A 239 23.51 -14.67 2.05
N ALA A 240 24.29 -14.24 1.06
CA ALA A 240 25.51 -14.92 0.62
C ALA A 240 26.53 -14.98 1.76
N GLY A 241 26.77 -13.87 2.47
CA GLY A 241 27.68 -13.81 3.62
C GLY A 241 27.25 -14.72 4.77
N LYS A 242 25.95 -14.83 5.06
CA LYS A 242 25.41 -15.77 6.06
C LYS A 242 25.63 -17.23 5.65
N SER A 243 25.42 -17.55 4.38
CA SER A 243 25.59 -18.92 3.87
C SER A 243 27.07 -19.38 3.94
N ASP A 244 28.02 -18.49 3.81
CA ASP A 244 29.44 -18.83 3.95
C ASP A 244 29.86 -19.00 5.42
N ILE A 245 29.31 -18.23 6.34
CA ILE A 245 29.54 -18.39 7.78
C ILE A 245 28.98 -19.73 8.27
N ASP A 246 27.80 -20.12 7.85
CA ASP A 246 27.18 -21.41 8.22
C ASP A 246 27.95 -22.60 7.63
N ARG A 247 28.52 -22.46 6.42
CA ARG A 247 29.35 -23.51 5.81
C ARG A 247 30.69 -23.70 6.54
N HIS A 248 31.29 -22.63 7.05
CA HIS A 248 32.54 -22.69 7.77
C HIS A 248 32.36 -23.08 9.25
N GLY A 249 31.21 -22.85 9.84
CA GLY A 249 30.87 -23.27 11.21
C GLY A 249 30.54 -24.75 11.37
N HIS A 250 30.26 -25.50 10.29
CA HIS A 250 29.90 -26.92 10.34
C HIS A 250 30.96 -27.89 9.77
N ASN A 251 32.10 -27.41 9.26
CA ASN A 251 33.13 -28.24 8.66
C ASN A 251 34.35 -28.49 9.59
N ALA A 252 34.07 -29.08 10.76
CA ALA A 252 35.12 -29.82 11.49
C ALA A 252 34.76 -31.30 11.65
N ARG A 253 34.29 -31.98 10.61
CA ARG A 253 34.34 -33.47 10.49
C ARG A 253 33.96 -33.91 9.06
N HIS A 254 35.02 -34.33 8.34
CA HIS A 254 35.03 -35.25 7.19
C HIS A 254 33.75 -35.48 6.34
N ARG A 255 33.79 -34.96 5.07
CA ARG A 255 33.51 -35.82 3.90
C ARG A 255 34.08 -35.15 2.64
N ARG A 256 34.78 -35.97 1.80
CA ARG A 256 35.28 -35.60 0.49
C ARG A 256 34.15 -35.16 -0.42
N ALA A 257 34.26 -33.98 -1.03
CA ALA A 257 33.30 -33.44 -1.96
C ALA A 257 33.51 -34.05 -3.35
N ASP A 258 32.43 -34.50 -3.98
CA ASP A 258 32.31 -34.89 -5.39
C ASP A 258 32.36 -33.60 -6.26
N PRO A 259 33.31 -33.46 -7.19
CA PRO A 259 33.47 -32.23 -7.97
C PRO A 259 32.45 -32.08 -9.11
N ARG A 260 31.41 -32.90 -9.23
CA ARG A 260 30.46 -32.89 -10.35
C ARG A 260 29.05 -32.36 -10.07
N ALA A 261 28.78 -31.92 -8.85
CA ALA A 261 27.48 -31.31 -8.51
C ALA A 261 27.44 -29.81 -8.85
N ARG A 262 27.04 -29.47 -10.05
CA ARG A 262 26.67 -28.08 -10.40
C ARG A 262 25.31 -27.75 -9.79
N PRO A 263 25.16 -26.69 -8.98
CA PRO A 263 23.85 -26.24 -8.53
C PRO A 263 23.12 -25.61 -9.70
N ARG A 264 22.05 -26.24 -10.15
CA ARG A 264 21.10 -25.62 -11.08
C ARG A 264 20.14 -24.73 -10.28
N HIS A 265 20.56 -23.57 -9.87
CA HIS A 265 19.63 -22.50 -9.48
C HIS A 265 19.08 -21.83 -10.75
N ARG A 266 18.00 -22.37 -11.27
CA ARG A 266 17.10 -21.59 -12.13
C ARG A 266 16.35 -20.60 -11.25
N LEU A 267 16.83 -19.37 -11.16
CA LEU A 267 16.00 -18.21 -10.83
C LEU A 267 14.88 -18.16 -11.89
N ARG A 268 13.76 -18.78 -11.57
CA ARG A 268 12.54 -18.55 -12.33
C ARG A 268 12.08 -17.14 -11.94
N HIS A 269 12.37 -16.15 -12.79
CA HIS A 269 11.63 -14.91 -12.83
C HIS A 269 10.16 -15.26 -13.01
N ARG A 270 9.39 -15.34 -11.92
CA ARG A 270 7.95 -15.30 -11.99
C ARG A 270 7.61 -13.83 -12.24
N PRO A 271 7.02 -13.47 -13.39
CA PRO A 271 6.49 -12.12 -13.57
C PRO A 271 5.49 -11.84 -12.45
N CYS A 272 5.29 -10.57 -12.11
CA CYS A 272 4.38 -10.06 -11.07
C CYS A 272 2.90 -10.43 -11.38
N ALA A 273 2.64 -11.73 -11.54
CA ALA A 273 1.35 -12.33 -11.88
C ALA A 273 0.27 -12.10 -10.80
N PRO A 274 0.60 -12.02 -9.48
CA PRO A 274 -0.40 -11.77 -8.45
C PRO A 274 -1.05 -10.38 -8.57
N ALA A 275 -0.26 -9.31 -8.82
CA ALA A 275 -0.81 -7.97 -8.96
C ALA A 275 -1.73 -7.84 -10.18
N ALA A 276 -1.31 -8.38 -11.33
CA ALA A 276 -2.14 -8.38 -12.53
C ALA A 276 -3.42 -9.22 -12.36
N ARG A 277 -3.38 -10.30 -11.56
CA ARG A 277 -4.56 -11.09 -11.20
C ARG A 277 -5.44 -10.36 -10.19
N PHE A 278 -4.87 -9.72 -9.18
CA PHE A 278 -5.57 -8.87 -8.22
C PHE A 278 -6.33 -7.74 -8.93
N PHE A 279 -5.67 -7.05 -9.89
CA PHE A 279 -6.32 -6.00 -10.69
C PHE A 279 -7.32 -6.53 -11.71
N ARG A 280 -7.07 -7.69 -12.33
CA ARG A 280 -8.03 -8.33 -13.22
C ARG A 280 -9.29 -8.79 -12.48
N ALA A 281 -9.15 -9.20 -11.23
CA ALA A 281 -10.24 -9.62 -10.38
C ALA A 281 -10.99 -8.42 -9.78
N LEU A 282 -10.33 -7.30 -9.45
CA LEU A 282 -10.98 -6.01 -9.20
C LEU A 282 -11.83 -5.57 -10.43
N ARG A 283 -11.36 -5.87 -11.63
CA ARG A 283 -12.08 -5.58 -12.89
C ARG A 283 -13.29 -6.49 -13.11
N ALA A 284 -13.21 -7.77 -12.75
CA ALA A 284 -14.29 -8.74 -12.98
C ALA A 284 -15.44 -8.65 -11.97
N HIS A 285 -15.19 -8.10 -10.77
CA HIS A 285 -16.14 -8.08 -9.67
C HIS A 285 -16.46 -6.66 -9.22
N GLY A 286 -16.53 -5.70 -10.14
CA GLY A 286 -16.88 -4.30 -9.94
C GLY A 286 -17.03 -3.89 -8.47
N LEU A 287 -16.20 -2.97 -8.00
CA LEU A 287 -16.32 -2.36 -6.67
C LEU A 287 -17.72 -1.72 -6.53
N LYS A 288 -18.69 -2.50 -6.05
CA LYS A 288 -20.03 -2.00 -5.75
C LYS A 288 -20.04 -1.45 -4.34
N MET A 289 -20.22 -0.15 -4.22
CA MET A 289 -20.58 0.47 -2.94
C MET A 289 -22.02 0.10 -2.62
N CYS A 290 -22.20 -0.77 -1.64
CA CYS A 290 -23.53 -1.19 -1.21
C CYS A 290 -24.11 -0.21 -0.17
N LYS A 291 -25.44 -0.10 -0.21
CA LYS A 291 -26.32 0.71 0.62
C LYS A 291 -26.01 0.58 2.10
N ILE A 292 -25.93 1.71 2.83
CA ILE A 292 -25.77 1.71 4.27
C ILE A 292 -26.76 2.64 4.93
N SER A 293 -27.49 2.04 5.83
CA SER A 293 -28.01 2.74 7.00
C SER A 293 -26.85 2.93 7.99
N GLY A 294 -26.25 4.13 8.02
CA GLY A 294 -25.30 4.52 9.05
C GLY A 294 -23.81 4.40 8.72
N GLY A 295 -23.29 5.10 7.70
CA GLY A 295 -21.85 5.24 7.52
C GLY A 295 -21.24 4.54 6.30
N ILE A 296 -19.97 4.76 5.99
CA ILE A 296 -19.24 4.26 4.83
C ILE A 296 -19.06 2.73 4.93
N HIS A 297 -20.05 1.98 4.46
CA HIS A 297 -19.97 0.52 4.41
C HIS A 297 -19.63 0.02 3.03
N ASN A 298 -18.56 -0.18 2.52
CA ASN A 298 -18.19 -0.81 1.26
C ASN A 298 -17.63 0.11 0.18
N LEU A 299 -16.44 0.66 0.45
CA LEU A 299 -15.57 1.08 -0.65
C LEU A 299 -15.06 -0.14 -1.45
N PHE A 300 -15.17 -1.38 -0.89
CA PHE A 300 -14.54 -2.57 -1.45
C PHE A 300 -15.30 -3.88 -1.16
N THR A 301 -16.61 -3.97 -1.42
CA THR A 301 -17.32 -5.27 -1.37
C THR A 301 -17.96 -5.63 -2.69
N THR A 302 -17.78 -6.88 -3.08
CA THR A 302 -18.51 -7.53 -4.17
C THR A 302 -19.76 -8.17 -3.57
N ASP A 303 -20.97 -7.68 -3.92
CA ASP A 303 -22.20 -8.45 -3.72
C ASP A 303 -22.45 -9.32 -4.94
N SER A 304 -22.39 -10.63 -4.73
CA SER A 304 -22.72 -11.66 -5.73
C SER A 304 -24.22 -11.90 -5.90
N ASN A 305 -25.08 -11.03 -5.37
CA ASN A 305 -26.54 -11.18 -5.46
C ASN A 305 -27.18 -9.95 -6.11
N PHE A 306 -27.12 -9.88 -7.42
CA PHE A 306 -28.17 -9.27 -8.25
C PHE A 306 -28.65 -10.33 -9.21
N SER A 307 -29.65 -11.13 -8.79
CA SER A 307 -30.53 -11.84 -9.72
C SER A 307 -31.35 -10.80 -10.46
N GLN A 308 -31.41 -10.99 -11.76
CA GLN A 308 -32.31 -10.36 -12.68
C GLN A 308 -33.77 -10.42 -12.17
N ASP A 309 -34.40 -9.31 -12.05
CA ASP A 309 -35.83 -9.08 -12.32
C ASP A 309 -35.97 -7.72 -13.04
#